data_bd2e33e9188ec48fb536959ddd5f752c
#
_entry.id   bd2e33e9188ec48fb536959ddd5f752c
#
_cell.length_a   1.000
_cell.length_b   1.000
_cell.length_c   1.000
_cell.angle_alpha   90.00
_cell.angle_beta   90.00
_cell.angle_gamma   90.00
#
_symmetry.space_group_name_H-M   'P 1'
#
loop_
_entity.id
_entity.type
_entity.pdbx_description
1 polymer ?
#
loop_
_entity_poly.entity_id
_entity_poly.type
_entity_poly.pdbx_seq_one_letter_code
_entity_poly.pdbx_strand_id
1 'polypeptide(L)'
;VQRANPEMQKRAYNLVRALVEEDTNPVVSIHDHGSAGHLNCLSELVEDCGGKIDMTQLPIGDKTLSAKEIIANESQERMGLLIDEKHLEHVKKIAERERAPMYVVGETTGDAHFSFVQGDGVKPFDLDVAQMFGHSPKTIMKDETVVRKYEDASYNINKVEEYIQRVLQLEAVACK
;
A
#
# COMPACT_ATOMS: atom_id res chain seq x y z
N VAL A 1 11.68 -0.60 13.31
CA VAL A 1 12.88 -1.34 12.87
C VAL A 1 12.54 -2.17 11.67
N GLN A 2 13.17 -1.86 10.55
CA GLN A 2 12.97 -2.63 9.31
C GLN A 2 13.67 -3.98 9.41
N ARG A 3 12.93 -5.04 9.13
CA ARG A 3 13.49 -6.38 9.03
C ARG A 3 13.35 -6.84 7.59
N ALA A 4 14.46 -7.20 6.97
CA ALA A 4 14.43 -7.80 5.65
C ALA A 4 13.81 -9.22 5.73
N ASN A 5 12.65 -9.39 5.13
CA ASN A 5 12.04 -10.70 4.93
C ASN A 5 11.65 -10.87 3.45
N PRO A 6 12.62 -11.23 2.59
CA PRO A 6 12.39 -11.29 1.15
C PRO A 6 11.35 -12.34 0.75
N GLU A 7 11.18 -13.40 1.52
CA GLU A 7 10.16 -14.41 1.25
C GLU A 7 8.75 -13.84 1.45
N MET A 8 8.49 -13.17 2.58
CA MET A 8 7.20 -12.54 2.84
C MET A 8 6.90 -11.44 1.86
N GLN A 9 7.87 -10.60 1.55
CA GLN A 9 7.76 -9.56 0.52
C GLN A 9 7.37 -10.17 -0.83
N LYS A 10 8.04 -11.24 -1.24
CA LYS A 10 7.73 -11.91 -2.51
C LYS A 10 6.34 -12.52 -2.55
N ARG A 11 5.88 -13.12 -1.46
CA ARG A 11 4.53 -13.68 -1.34
C ARG A 11 3.46 -12.58 -1.44
N ALA A 12 3.62 -11.48 -0.70
CA ALA A 12 2.72 -10.33 -0.78
C ALA A 12 2.72 -9.73 -2.19
N TYR A 13 3.89 -9.54 -2.79
CA TYR A 13 4.03 -9.06 -4.16
C TYR A 13 3.29 -9.96 -5.17
N ASN A 14 3.47 -11.27 -5.08
CA ASN A 14 2.83 -12.22 -5.99
C ASN A 14 1.30 -12.17 -5.88
N LEU A 15 0.77 -12.07 -4.64
CA LEU A 15 -0.66 -11.92 -4.42
C LEU A 15 -1.19 -10.63 -5.08
N VAL A 16 -0.59 -9.49 -4.78
CA VAL A 16 -1.01 -8.20 -5.34
C VAL A 16 -0.92 -8.22 -6.86
N ARG A 17 0.19 -8.72 -7.41
CA ARG A 17 0.38 -8.81 -8.85
C ARG A 17 -0.68 -9.68 -9.51
N ALA A 18 -0.99 -10.85 -8.92
CA ALA A 18 -2.01 -11.74 -9.46
C ALA A 18 -3.39 -11.07 -9.53
N LEU A 19 -3.75 -10.25 -8.52
CA LEU A 19 -5.03 -9.54 -8.49
C LEU A 19 -5.09 -8.40 -9.50
N VAL A 20 -4.02 -7.62 -9.64
CA VAL A 20 -4.03 -6.43 -10.52
C VAL A 20 -3.82 -6.78 -12.00
N GLU A 21 -3.30 -7.96 -12.31
CA GLU A 21 -3.13 -8.46 -13.68
C GLU A 21 -4.39 -9.18 -14.22
N GLU A 22 -5.46 -9.32 -13.41
CA GLU A 22 -6.73 -9.89 -13.87
C GLU A 22 -7.51 -8.92 -14.76
N ASP A 23 -8.33 -9.43 -15.66
CA ASP A 23 -9.21 -8.63 -16.52
C ASP A 23 -10.15 -7.73 -15.70
N THR A 24 -10.55 -8.19 -14.51
CA THR A 24 -11.34 -7.44 -13.54
C THR A 24 -10.57 -7.36 -12.24
N ASN A 25 -9.93 -6.21 -11.98
CA ASN A 25 -9.20 -5.99 -10.73
C ASN A 25 -10.18 -5.94 -9.54
N PRO A 26 -10.07 -6.85 -8.55
CA PRO A 26 -10.94 -6.84 -7.38
C PRO A 26 -10.52 -5.83 -6.31
N VAL A 27 -9.35 -5.21 -6.45
CA VAL A 27 -8.79 -4.28 -5.46
C VAL A 27 -9.36 -2.88 -5.70
N VAL A 28 -10.05 -2.35 -4.70
CA VAL A 28 -10.58 -0.98 -4.70
C VAL A 28 -9.50 0.02 -4.28
N SER A 29 -8.78 -0.30 -3.21
CA SER A 29 -7.67 0.51 -2.69
C SER A 29 -6.61 -0.39 -2.06
N ILE A 30 -5.36 0.08 -2.04
CA ILE A 30 -4.23 -0.64 -1.47
C ILE A 30 -3.25 0.35 -0.83
N HIS A 31 -2.78 -0.01 0.37
CA HIS A 31 -1.73 0.71 1.09
C HIS A 31 -0.73 -0.24 1.71
N ASP A 32 0.51 0.19 1.84
CA ASP A 32 1.54 -0.53 2.57
C ASP A 32 1.45 -0.29 4.08
N HIS A 33 2.00 -1.19 4.87
CA HIS A 33 2.18 -1.02 6.31
C HIS A 33 3.53 -0.38 6.60
N GLY A 34 3.55 0.94 6.59
CA GLY A 34 4.72 1.74 6.94
C GLY A 34 4.64 2.31 8.35
N SER A 35 5.03 3.57 8.47
CA SER A 35 5.00 4.33 9.73
C SER A 35 3.61 4.38 10.35
N ALA A 36 3.53 4.30 11.67
CA ALA A 36 2.29 4.15 12.44
C ALA A 36 1.47 2.88 12.17
N GLY A 37 2.03 1.91 11.45
CA GLY A 37 1.54 0.54 11.35
C GLY A 37 0.11 0.39 10.84
N HIS A 38 -0.72 -0.36 11.58
CA HIS A 38 -2.12 -0.59 11.22
C HIS A 38 -2.94 0.70 11.18
N LEU A 39 -2.63 1.66 12.06
CA LEU A 39 -3.37 2.91 12.13
C LEU A 39 -3.32 3.65 10.80
N ASN A 40 -2.13 3.93 10.30
CA ASN A 40 -1.96 4.68 9.06
C ASN A 40 -2.50 3.91 7.86
N CYS A 41 -2.02 2.70 7.67
CA CYS A 41 -2.42 1.87 6.52
C CYS A 41 -3.94 1.69 6.41
N LEU A 42 -4.61 1.30 7.50
CA LEU A 42 -6.03 0.96 7.44
C LEU A 42 -6.94 2.20 7.42
N SER A 43 -6.51 3.31 8.03
CA SER A 43 -7.28 4.56 7.95
C SER A 43 -7.21 5.21 6.56
N GLU A 44 -6.05 5.19 5.91
CA GLU A 44 -5.90 5.70 4.55
C GLU A 44 -6.72 4.91 3.53
N LEU A 45 -6.88 3.59 3.72
CA LEU A 45 -7.75 2.77 2.86
C LEU A 45 -9.22 3.20 2.86
N VAL A 46 -9.68 3.81 3.95
CA VAL A 46 -11.09 4.16 4.18
C VAL A 46 -11.30 5.65 4.42
N GLU A 47 -10.35 6.48 4.01
CA GLU A 47 -10.36 7.94 4.20
C GLU A 47 -11.66 8.59 3.72
N ASP A 48 -12.23 8.12 2.62
CA ASP A 48 -13.45 8.69 2.05
C ASP A 48 -14.74 8.19 2.69
N CYS A 49 -14.71 7.10 3.45
CA CYS A 49 -15.94 6.44 3.90
C CYS A 49 -15.98 6.06 5.39
N GLY A 50 -14.83 6.02 6.05
CA GLY A 50 -14.73 5.49 7.39
C GLY A 50 -14.69 3.97 7.46
N GLY A 51 -14.30 3.43 8.61
CA GLY A 51 -14.14 2.00 8.79
C GLY A 51 -14.05 1.57 10.26
N LYS A 52 -14.34 0.30 10.46
CA LYS A 52 -14.26 -0.35 11.77
C LYS A 52 -13.35 -1.55 11.69
N ILE A 53 -12.32 -1.56 12.50
CA ILE A 53 -11.32 -2.63 12.57
C ILE A 53 -11.55 -3.47 13.83
N ASP A 54 -11.72 -4.77 13.66
CA ASP A 54 -11.77 -5.73 14.73
C ASP A 54 -10.35 -6.17 15.13
N MET A 55 -9.89 -5.69 16.26
CA MET A 55 -8.55 -6.00 16.77
C MET A 55 -8.32 -7.49 17.06
N THR A 56 -9.39 -8.25 17.25
CA THR A 56 -9.27 -9.71 17.48
C THR A 56 -8.83 -10.47 16.23
N GLN A 57 -9.02 -9.87 15.04
CA GLN A 57 -8.62 -10.43 13.76
C GLN A 57 -7.19 -10.05 13.35
N LEU A 58 -6.56 -9.12 14.05
CA LEU A 58 -5.19 -8.73 13.76
C LEU A 58 -4.21 -9.85 14.18
N PRO A 59 -3.29 -10.26 13.31
CA PRO A 59 -2.29 -11.27 13.66
C PRO A 59 -1.24 -10.68 14.61
N ILE A 60 -1.24 -11.12 15.87
CA ILE A 60 -0.37 -10.63 16.93
C ILE A 60 0.61 -11.71 17.31
N GLY A 61 1.92 -11.45 17.16
CA GLY A 61 2.98 -12.37 17.56
C GLY A 61 3.27 -12.34 19.06
N ASP A 62 3.24 -11.16 19.66
CA ASP A 62 3.47 -10.95 21.09
C ASP A 62 2.16 -10.53 21.78
N LYS A 63 1.63 -11.41 22.60
CA LYS A 63 0.37 -11.20 23.34
C LYS A 63 0.49 -10.25 24.54
N THR A 64 1.70 -9.79 24.86
CA THR A 64 1.93 -8.82 25.94
C THR A 64 1.79 -7.38 25.50
N LEU A 65 1.68 -7.13 24.18
CA LEU A 65 1.51 -5.81 23.63
C LEU A 65 0.17 -5.19 24.05
N SER A 66 0.22 -3.92 24.42
CA SER A 66 -0.97 -3.10 24.65
C SER A 66 -1.71 -2.80 23.33
N ALA A 67 -2.97 -2.40 23.42
CA ALA A 67 -3.75 -2.00 22.24
C ALA A 67 -3.04 -0.90 21.43
N LYS A 68 -2.45 0.09 22.11
CA LYS A 68 -1.70 1.17 21.47
C LYS A 68 -0.49 0.65 20.66
N GLU A 69 0.25 -0.27 21.25
CA GLU A 69 1.42 -0.88 20.59
C GLU A 69 1.00 -1.72 19.38
N ILE A 70 -0.10 -2.47 19.49
CA ILE A 70 -0.65 -3.26 18.38
C ILE A 70 -1.06 -2.33 17.22
N ILE A 71 -1.82 -1.27 17.51
CA ILE A 71 -2.34 -0.34 16.51
C ILE A 71 -1.20 0.37 15.76
N ALA A 72 -0.15 0.80 16.47
CA ALA A 72 0.95 1.56 15.92
C ALA A 72 2.15 0.70 15.46
N ASN A 73 2.09 -0.62 15.58
CA ASN A 73 3.21 -1.49 15.27
C ASN A 73 3.50 -1.55 13.77
N GLU A 74 4.68 -1.12 13.39
CA GLU A 74 5.20 -1.22 12.02
C GLU A 74 5.53 -2.68 11.68
N SER A 75 4.55 -3.41 11.19
CA SER A 75 4.71 -4.78 10.71
C SER A 75 4.91 -4.77 9.21
N GLN A 76 6.16 -4.62 8.79
CA GLN A 76 6.54 -4.52 7.39
C GLN A 76 6.29 -5.82 6.61
N GLU A 77 6.44 -5.75 5.29
CA GLU A 77 6.07 -6.77 4.30
C GLU A 77 4.58 -7.14 4.31
N ARG A 78 3.73 -6.22 4.78
CA ARG A 78 2.26 -6.33 4.73
C ARG A 78 1.68 -5.28 3.81
N MET A 79 0.53 -5.63 3.25
CA MET A 79 -0.29 -4.72 2.46
C MET A 79 -1.71 -4.73 3.02
N GLY A 80 -2.29 -3.55 3.18
CA GLY A 80 -3.72 -3.40 3.42
C GLY A 80 -4.45 -3.32 2.08
N LEU A 81 -5.56 -4.03 1.94
CA LEU A 81 -6.40 -4.00 0.75
C LEU A 81 -7.85 -3.73 1.13
N LEU A 82 -8.50 -2.87 0.36
CA LEU A 82 -9.95 -2.74 0.35
C LEU A 82 -10.48 -3.47 -0.88
N ILE A 83 -11.42 -4.38 -0.66
CA ILE A 83 -12.05 -5.18 -1.72
C ILE A 83 -13.56 -5.26 -1.50
N ASP A 84 -14.32 -5.46 -2.57
CA ASP A 84 -15.73 -5.83 -2.45
C ASP A 84 -15.88 -7.22 -1.84
N GLU A 85 -16.84 -7.40 -0.94
CA GLU A 85 -17.13 -8.67 -0.28
C GLU A 85 -17.36 -9.82 -1.28
N LYS A 86 -17.99 -9.55 -2.43
CA LYS A 86 -18.21 -10.53 -3.49
C LYS A 86 -16.94 -11.18 -4.04
N HIS A 87 -15.78 -10.51 -3.89
CA HIS A 87 -14.49 -11.00 -4.34
C HIS A 87 -13.67 -11.69 -3.24
N LEU A 88 -14.15 -11.68 -2.00
CA LEU A 88 -13.40 -12.17 -0.84
C LEU A 88 -12.89 -13.61 -1.02
N GLU A 89 -13.77 -14.53 -1.43
CA GLU A 89 -13.40 -15.92 -1.60
C GLU A 89 -12.42 -16.15 -2.76
N HIS A 90 -12.49 -15.32 -3.79
CA HIS A 90 -11.53 -15.34 -4.88
C HIS A 90 -10.15 -14.90 -4.41
N VAL A 91 -10.08 -13.77 -3.70
CA VAL A 91 -8.81 -13.25 -3.14
C VAL A 91 -8.19 -14.22 -2.14
N LYS A 92 -8.99 -14.87 -1.29
CA LYS A 92 -8.51 -15.93 -0.38
C LYS A 92 -7.84 -17.08 -1.11
N LYS A 93 -8.42 -17.56 -2.22
CA LYS A 93 -7.83 -18.63 -3.03
C LYS A 93 -6.48 -18.25 -3.62
N ILE A 94 -6.34 -17.01 -4.09
CA ILE A 94 -5.06 -16.50 -4.60
C ILE A 94 -4.05 -16.37 -3.46
N ALA A 95 -4.46 -15.82 -2.32
CA ALA A 95 -3.61 -15.70 -1.13
C ALA A 95 -3.06 -17.07 -0.67
N GLU A 96 -3.90 -18.08 -0.67
CA GLU A 96 -3.52 -19.46 -0.34
C GLU A 96 -2.55 -20.03 -1.38
N ARG A 97 -2.83 -19.87 -2.67
CA ARG A 97 -1.94 -20.29 -3.76
C ARG A 97 -0.55 -19.67 -3.63
N GLU A 98 -0.47 -18.38 -3.34
CA GLU A 98 0.79 -17.65 -3.19
C GLU A 98 1.41 -17.82 -1.79
N ARG A 99 0.75 -18.55 -0.89
CA ARG A 99 1.16 -18.74 0.50
C ARG A 99 1.34 -17.41 1.25
N ALA A 100 0.56 -16.41 0.87
CA ALA A 100 0.50 -15.10 1.51
C ALA A 100 -0.59 -15.12 2.60
N PRO A 101 -0.25 -15.07 3.90
CA PRO A 101 -1.25 -15.05 4.95
C PRO A 101 -2.19 -13.85 4.77
N MET A 102 -3.49 -14.09 4.80
CA MET A 102 -4.53 -13.09 4.63
C MET A 102 -5.47 -13.09 5.83
N TYR A 103 -5.86 -11.89 6.26
CA TYR A 103 -6.77 -11.68 7.38
C TYR A 103 -7.82 -10.64 6.99
N VAL A 104 -9.09 -10.93 7.27
CA VAL A 104 -10.17 -9.96 7.15
C VAL A 104 -10.28 -9.26 8.49
N VAL A 105 -9.85 -8.02 8.57
CA VAL A 105 -9.65 -7.30 9.83
C VAL A 105 -10.71 -6.24 10.11
N GLY A 106 -11.57 -5.94 9.14
CA GLY A 106 -12.60 -4.90 9.31
C GLY A 106 -13.46 -4.71 8.09
N GLU A 107 -14.29 -3.70 8.17
CA GLU A 107 -15.27 -3.31 7.16
C GLU A 107 -15.37 -1.79 7.04
N THR A 108 -15.83 -1.30 5.90
CA THR A 108 -16.19 0.11 5.72
C THR A 108 -17.53 0.40 6.38
N THR A 109 -17.69 1.58 6.96
CA THR A 109 -18.91 1.96 7.70
C THR A 109 -19.79 2.97 6.94
N GLY A 110 -19.19 3.80 6.09
CA GLY A 110 -19.88 4.84 5.33
C GLY A 110 -20.28 6.06 6.16
N ASP A 111 -19.82 6.15 7.40
CA ASP A 111 -20.15 7.22 8.35
C ASP A 111 -19.02 8.24 8.55
N ALA A 112 -17.94 8.12 7.76
CA ALA A 112 -16.74 8.93 7.87
C ALA A 112 -16.09 8.89 9.27
N HIS A 113 -16.25 7.79 9.99
CA HIS A 113 -15.67 7.54 11.30
C HIS A 113 -14.73 6.34 11.25
N PHE A 114 -13.59 6.42 11.94
CA PHE A 114 -12.63 5.32 11.96
C PHE A 114 -12.36 4.83 13.38
N SER A 115 -12.48 3.53 13.59
CA SER A 115 -12.29 2.95 14.92
C SER A 115 -11.58 1.60 14.91
N PHE A 116 -10.80 1.35 15.98
CA PHE A 116 -10.33 0.02 16.38
C PHE A 116 -11.17 -0.46 17.54
N VAL A 117 -11.67 -1.70 17.47
CA VAL A 117 -12.54 -2.29 18.48
C VAL A 117 -11.92 -3.55 19.06
N GLN A 118 -11.79 -3.63 20.37
CA GLN A 118 -11.35 -4.83 21.09
C GLN A 118 -12.49 -5.83 21.28
N GLY A 119 -12.17 -7.07 21.65
CA GLY A 119 -13.15 -8.13 21.86
C GLY A 119 -14.16 -7.86 22.98
N ASP A 120 -13.84 -6.98 23.93
CA ASP A 120 -14.72 -6.51 25.00
C ASP A 120 -15.57 -5.29 24.59
N GLY A 121 -15.42 -4.82 23.34
CA GLY A 121 -16.12 -3.67 22.81
C GLY A 121 -15.46 -2.31 23.10
N VAL A 122 -14.36 -2.31 23.85
CA VAL A 122 -13.60 -1.07 24.08
C VAL A 122 -12.98 -0.60 22.78
N LYS A 123 -13.04 0.70 22.55
CA LYS A 123 -12.46 1.36 21.37
C LYS A 123 -11.23 2.16 21.80
N PRO A 124 -10.02 1.60 21.69
CA PRO A 124 -8.79 2.31 22.02
C PRO A 124 -8.46 3.43 21.04
N PHE A 125 -9.08 3.41 19.87
CA PHE A 125 -9.05 4.47 18.87
C PHE A 125 -10.44 4.64 18.25
N ASP A 126 -10.96 5.87 18.23
CA ASP A 126 -12.32 6.19 17.78
C ASP A 126 -12.40 7.68 17.41
N LEU A 127 -12.23 8.04 16.14
CA LEU A 127 -12.18 9.42 15.67
C LEU A 127 -12.85 9.59 14.30
N ASP A 128 -13.38 10.80 14.08
CA ASP A 128 -13.80 11.21 12.74
C ASP A 128 -12.61 11.30 11.79
N VAL A 129 -12.77 10.81 10.57
CA VAL A 129 -11.75 10.84 9.53
C VAL A 129 -11.25 12.27 9.28
N ALA A 130 -12.14 13.26 9.29
CA ALA A 130 -11.78 14.66 9.12
C ALA A 130 -10.85 15.20 10.24
N GLN A 131 -10.94 14.65 11.46
CA GLN A 131 -10.06 15.01 12.57
C GLN A 131 -8.67 14.35 12.43
N MET A 132 -8.62 13.17 11.83
CA MET A 132 -7.38 12.43 11.61
C MET A 132 -6.52 13.07 10.51
N PHE A 133 -7.12 13.34 9.36
CA PHE A 133 -6.39 13.81 8.17
C PHE A 133 -6.38 15.34 8.06
N GLY A 134 -7.34 16.02 8.66
CA GLY A 134 -7.46 17.47 8.57
C GLY A 134 -7.69 17.95 7.14
N HIS A 135 -7.38 19.21 6.92
CA HIS A 135 -7.43 19.82 5.58
C HIS A 135 -6.15 20.61 5.33
N SER A 136 -5.36 20.15 4.40
CA SER A 136 -4.21 20.92 3.93
C SER A 136 -4.66 22.20 3.22
N PRO A 137 -3.98 23.34 3.41
CA PRO A 137 -4.24 24.53 2.63
C PRO A 137 -4.16 24.24 1.15
N LYS A 138 -5.12 24.81 0.39
CA LYS A 138 -5.15 24.61 -1.06
C LYS A 138 -3.91 25.23 -1.71
N THR A 139 -3.04 24.40 -2.27
CA THR A 139 -1.87 24.85 -3.02
C THR A 139 -2.29 25.08 -4.48
N ILE A 140 -2.16 26.32 -4.95
CA ILE A 140 -2.43 26.67 -6.34
C ILE A 140 -1.08 26.79 -7.04
N MET A 141 -0.75 25.78 -7.86
CA MET A 141 0.42 25.85 -8.74
C MET A 141 0.00 26.46 -10.07
N LYS A 142 0.67 27.55 -10.45
CA LYS A 142 0.53 28.15 -11.77
C LYS A 142 1.82 27.83 -12.52
N ASP A 143 1.70 27.14 -13.61
CA ASP A 143 2.82 26.80 -14.47
C ASP A 143 2.52 27.26 -15.91
N GLU A 144 3.57 27.65 -16.63
CA GLU A 144 3.51 27.95 -18.04
C GLU A 144 4.17 26.78 -18.79
N THR A 145 3.39 26.13 -19.64
CA THR A 145 3.93 25.05 -20.48
C THR A 145 4.90 25.61 -21.50
N VAL A 146 6.19 25.35 -21.28
CA VAL A 146 7.23 25.68 -22.26
C VAL A 146 7.37 24.51 -23.24
N VAL A 147 6.83 24.67 -24.43
CA VAL A 147 7.03 23.69 -25.52
C VAL A 147 8.44 23.86 -26.09
N ARG A 148 9.35 22.99 -25.73
CA ARG A 148 10.68 22.94 -26.32
C ARG A 148 10.65 22.07 -27.57
N LYS A 149 11.13 22.60 -28.68
CA LYS A 149 11.43 21.79 -29.86
C LYS A 149 12.84 21.26 -29.71
N TYR A 150 12.99 19.96 -29.76
CA TYR A 150 14.27 19.31 -29.81
C TYR A 150 14.53 18.86 -31.27
N GLU A 151 15.79 18.88 -31.67
CA GLU A 151 16.19 18.28 -32.93
C GLU A 151 15.97 16.77 -32.87
N ASP A 152 15.57 16.20 -33.99
CA ASP A 152 15.43 14.75 -34.10
C ASP A 152 16.79 14.07 -33.90
N ALA A 153 16.80 12.98 -33.15
CA ALA A 153 18.02 12.22 -32.93
C ALA A 153 18.55 11.67 -34.26
N SER A 154 19.76 12.06 -34.61
CA SER A 154 20.46 11.48 -35.77
C SER A 154 21.49 10.46 -35.31
N TYR A 155 21.47 9.30 -35.89
CA TYR A 155 22.41 8.22 -35.55
C TYR A 155 22.87 7.46 -36.79
N ASN A 156 24.10 6.90 -36.72
CA ASN A 156 24.66 6.07 -37.75
C ASN A 156 24.57 4.60 -37.32
N ILE A 157 23.84 3.79 -38.08
CA ILE A 157 23.61 2.39 -37.78
C ILE A 157 24.94 1.58 -37.69
N ASN A 158 25.98 2.04 -38.37
CA ASN A 158 27.29 1.38 -38.35
C ASN A 158 28.11 1.71 -37.08
N LYS A 159 27.59 2.57 -36.18
CA LYS A 159 28.25 2.98 -34.93
C LYS A 159 27.54 2.48 -33.70
N VAL A 160 26.70 1.47 -33.81
CA VAL A 160 25.91 0.95 -32.68
C VAL A 160 26.78 0.55 -31.50
N GLU A 161 27.91 -0.11 -31.73
CA GLU A 161 28.86 -0.50 -30.68
C GLU A 161 29.40 0.71 -29.91
N GLU A 162 29.78 1.79 -30.60
CA GLU A 162 30.23 3.05 -29.99
C GLU A 162 29.12 3.66 -29.13
N TYR A 163 27.88 3.65 -29.59
CA TYR A 163 26.75 4.18 -28.85
C TYR A 163 26.45 3.36 -27.60
N ILE A 164 26.51 2.03 -27.69
CA ILE A 164 26.34 1.15 -26.51
C ILE A 164 27.42 1.44 -25.48
N GLN A 165 28.68 1.55 -25.88
CA GLN A 165 29.76 1.88 -24.96
C GLN A 165 29.55 3.23 -24.27
N ARG A 166 29.08 4.26 -24.98
CA ARG A 166 28.76 5.56 -24.41
C ARG A 166 27.60 5.48 -23.41
N VAL A 167 26.54 4.74 -23.74
CA VAL A 167 25.40 4.57 -22.84
C VAL A 167 25.81 3.85 -21.56
N LEU A 168 26.64 2.81 -21.67
CA LEU A 168 27.15 2.07 -20.51
C LEU A 168 28.10 2.91 -19.62
N GLN A 169 28.59 4.03 -20.11
CA GLN A 169 29.40 4.98 -19.33
C GLN A 169 28.58 6.07 -18.66
N LEU A 170 27.27 6.17 -18.95
CA LEU A 170 26.43 7.13 -18.27
C LEU A 170 26.26 6.75 -16.81
N GLU A 171 26.39 7.74 -15.91
CA GLU A 171 26.25 7.55 -14.47
C GLU A 171 24.92 6.89 -14.10
N ALA A 172 23.83 7.32 -14.75
CA ALA A 172 22.48 6.77 -14.51
C ALA A 172 22.31 5.30 -14.94
N VAL A 173 23.22 4.76 -15.77
CA VAL A 173 23.09 3.40 -16.34
C VAL A 173 24.04 2.40 -15.69
N ALA A 174 25.28 2.74 -15.53
CA ALA A 174 26.33 1.77 -15.17
C ALA A 174 27.23 2.21 -14.01
N CYS A 175 27.08 3.42 -13.49
CA CYS A 175 27.84 3.87 -12.34
C CYS A 175 27.23 3.32 -11.05
N LYS A 176 27.97 2.43 -10.39
CA LYS A 176 27.67 1.95 -9.05
C LYS A 176 28.91 2.09 -8.17
#